data_01dd151dbf98f9f45a910fb9b48a2d63
#
_entry.id   01dd151dbf98f9f45a910fb9b48a2d63
#
_cell.length_a   1.000
_cell.length_b   1.000
_cell.length_c   1.000
_cell.angle_alpha   90.00
_cell.angle_beta   90.00
_cell.angle_gamma   90.00
#
_symmetry.space_group_name_H-M   'P 1'
#
loop_
_entity.id
_entity.type
_entity.pdbx_description
1 polymer ?
#
loop_
_entity_poly.entity_id
_entity_poly.type
_entity_poly.pdbx_seq_one_letter_code
_entity_poly.pdbx_strand_id
1 'polypeptide(L)'
;MQQNILEEKGKLFVSWTDIEGLVKELCKRIIINSIPINSIHGLKRGGYIPAVMISHYLDLPYSEEVHFDTLVVDDICDSGETLENAPGLYHAVLHYKPHTSSFIPTIWSKKMGDEWIVYPWERDDSKAIQDYKI
;
A
#
# COMPACT_ATOMS: atom_id res chain seq x y z
N MET A 1 17.96 12.40 -13.83
CA MET A 1 17.25 12.23 -12.82
C MET A 1 18.01 11.94 -11.58
N GLN A 2 17.73 12.17 -10.56
CA GLN A 2 18.41 12.08 -9.40
C GLN A 2 18.01 10.97 -8.58
N GLN A 3 17.59 9.96 -9.21
CA GLN A 3 17.16 8.79 -8.53
C GLN A 3 18.21 8.20 -7.64
N ASN A 4 19.49 8.33 -8.06
CA ASN A 4 20.55 7.71 -7.31
C ASN A 4 20.67 8.20 -5.90
N ILE A 5 20.35 9.45 -5.68
CA ILE A 5 20.42 10.01 -4.35
C ILE A 5 19.42 9.34 -3.45
N LEU A 6 18.26 8.98 -4.02
CA LEU A 6 17.18 8.41 -3.26
C LEU A 6 17.30 6.90 -3.06
N GLU A 7 18.20 6.27 -3.80
CA GLU A 7 18.37 4.82 -3.72
C GLU A 7 19.61 4.40 -2.98
N GLU A 8 20.04 5.22 -2.08
CA GLU A 8 21.25 4.92 -1.35
C GLU A 8 21.17 3.58 -0.66
N LYS A 9 22.20 2.72 -0.87
CA LYS A 9 22.30 1.41 -0.23
C LYS A 9 21.11 0.50 -0.51
N GLY A 10 20.58 0.56 -1.71
CA GLY A 10 19.44 -0.26 -2.09
C GLY A 10 18.11 0.25 -1.58
N LYS A 11 18.10 1.41 -0.96
CA LYS A 11 16.87 2.03 -0.49
C LYS A 11 16.32 2.98 -1.54
N LEU A 12 15.00 2.97 -1.68
CA LEU A 12 14.29 3.91 -2.53
C LEU A 12 13.41 4.76 -1.62
N PHE A 13 13.74 6.05 -1.55
CA PHE A 13 12.99 6.97 -0.71
C PHE A 13 11.83 7.55 -1.49
N VAL A 14 10.62 7.35 -0.97
CA VAL A 14 9.39 7.80 -1.62
C VAL A 14 8.98 9.10 -0.95
N SER A 15 8.69 10.12 -1.77
CA SER A 15 8.31 11.43 -1.27
C SER A 15 6.79 11.51 -1.11
N TRP A 16 6.32 12.57 -0.43
CA TRP A 16 4.87 12.81 -0.32
C TRP A 16 4.25 13.05 -1.69
N THR A 17 4.97 13.69 -2.60
CA THR A 17 4.49 13.86 -3.98
C THR A 17 4.33 12.51 -4.66
N ASP A 18 5.28 11.61 -4.44
CA ASP A 18 5.20 10.26 -4.99
C ASP A 18 3.98 9.52 -4.43
N ILE A 19 3.71 9.66 -3.13
CA ILE A 19 2.56 9.02 -2.50
C ILE A 19 1.27 9.53 -3.13
N GLU A 20 1.17 10.83 -3.36
CA GLU A 20 -0.02 11.38 -3.99
C GLU A 20 -0.25 10.74 -5.36
N GLY A 21 0.81 10.61 -6.15
CA GLY A 21 0.70 9.98 -7.47
C GLY A 21 0.31 8.52 -7.39
N LEU A 22 0.90 7.78 -6.43
CA LEU A 22 0.58 6.37 -6.26
C LEU A 22 -0.87 6.17 -5.83
N VAL A 23 -1.37 7.01 -4.93
CA VAL A 23 -2.77 6.92 -4.49
C VAL A 23 -3.72 7.24 -5.62
N LYS A 24 -3.42 8.28 -6.42
CA LYS A 24 -4.26 8.63 -7.55
C LYS A 24 -4.31 7.51 -8.58
N GLU A 25 -3.16 6.91 -8.86
CA GLU A 25 -3.11 5.79 -9.81
C GLU A 25 -3.90 4.60 -9.28
N LEU A 26 -3.78 4.30 -7.99
CA LEU A 26 -4.51 3.20 -7.38
C LEU A 26 -6.02 3.43 -7.47
N CYS A 27 -6.47 4.65 -7.14
CA CYS A 27 -7.89 4.98 -7.21
C CYS A 27 -8.42 4.87 -8.63
N LYS A 28 -7.62 5.32 -9.61
CA LYS A 28 -7.98 5.21 -11.01
C LYS A 28 -8.17 3.73 -11.39
N ARG A 29 -7.27 2.87 -10.96
CA ARG A 29 -7.37 1.44 -11.24
C ARG A 29 -8.58 0.81 -10.58
N ILE A 30 -8.88 1.23 -9.34
CA ILE A 30 -10.05 0.72 -8.63
C ILE A 30 -11.32 1.03 -9.43
N ILE A 31 -11.42 2.26 -9.92
CA ILE A 31 -12.59 2.69 -10.69
C ILE A 31 -12.67 1.95 -12.02
N ILE A 32 -11.57 1.89 -12.76
CA ILE A 32 -11.54 1.24 -14.07
C ILE A 32 -11.89 -0.24 -13.96
N ASN A 33 -11.43 -0.90 -12.91
CA ASN A 33 -11.69 -2.33 -12.72
C ASN A 33 -13.00 -2.59 -11.99
N SER A 34 -13.75 -1.55 -11.65
CA SER A 34 -15.05 -1.67 -11.00
C SER A 34 -15.01 -2.54 -9.76
N ILE A 35 -14.01 -2.33 -8.92
CA ILE A 35 -13.89 -3.09 -7.68
C ILE A 35 -15.08 -2.71 -6.78
N PRO A 36 -15.91 -3.69 -6.38
CA PRO A 36 -17.20 -3.37 -5.71
C PRO A 36 -17.00 -3.15 -4.21
N ILE A 37 -16.41 -2.01 -3.86
CA ILE A 37 -16.14 -1.67 -2.46
C ILE A 37 -16.98 -0.48 -2.05
N ASN A 38 -17.33 -0.42 -0.77
CA ASN A 38 -18.12 0.66 -0.20
C ASN A 38 -17.47 1.32 1.01
N SER A 39 -16.34 0.82 1.47
CA SER A 39 -15.60 1.41 2.57
C SER A 39 -14.13 1.06 2.46
N ILE A 40 -13.31 1.78 3.21
CA ILE A 40 -11.85 1.64 3.16
C ILE A 40 -11.35 1.37 4.57
N HIS A 41 -10.41 0.45 4.69
CA HIS A 41 -9.77 0.10 5.97
C HIS A 41 -8.26 0.01 5.76
N GLY A 42 -7.48 0.64 6.62
CA GLY A 42 -6.03 0.60 6.53
C GLY A 42 -5.42 -0.30 7.58
N LEU A 43 -4.48 -1.12 7.17
CA LEU A 43 -3.73 -1.94 8.10
C LEU A 43 -2.65 -1.09 8.76
N LYS A 44 -2.67 -1.09 10.09
CA LYS A 44 -1.68 -0.32 10.81
C LYS A 44 -0.33 -0.98 10.67
N ARG A 45 0.69 -0.20 10.58
CA ARG A 45 0.66 1.26 10.56
C ARG A 45 0.78 1.77 9.13
N GLY A 46 1.50 1.04 8.27
CA GLY A 46 1.85 1.52 6.93
C GLY A 46 0.69 1.77 6.01
N GLY A 47 -0.41 1.05 6.21
CA GLY A 47 -1.58 1.22 5.34
C GLY A 47 -2.52 2.33 5.77
N TYR A 48 -2.32 2.89 6.96
CA TYR A 48 -3.27 3.83 7.51
C TYR A 48 -3.34 5.13 6.69
N ILE A 49 -2.18 5.72 6.39
CA ILE A 49 -2.14 6.98 5.64
C ILE A 49 -2.69 6.80 4.22
N PRO A 50 -2.24 5.82 3.44
CA PRO A 50 -2.82 5.65 2.11
C PRO A 50 -4.31 5.33 2.16
N ALA A 51 -4.77 4.58 3.18
CA ALA A 51 -6.20 4.27 3.28
C ALA A 51 -7.04 5.53 3.48
N VAL A 52 -6.58 6.44 4.34
CA VAL A 52 -7.28 7.69 4.55
C VAL A 52 -7.32 8.52 3.27
N MET A 53 -6.22 8.58 2.54
CA MET A 53 -6.16 9.30 1.28
C MET A 53 -7.12 8.71 0.25
N ILE A 54 -7.15 7.38 0.14
CA ILE A 54 -8.05 6.69 -0.78
C ILE A 54 -9.50 6.98 -0.43
N SER A 55 -9.83 6.94 0.87
CA SER A 55 -11.16 7.25 1.35
C SER A 55 -11.61 8.62 0.87
N HIS A 56 -10.74 9.61 0.94
CA HIS A 56 -11.08 10.95 0.48
C HIS A 56 -11.20 11.02 -1.05
N TYR A 57 -10.26 10.40 -1.77
CA TYR A 57 -10.29 10.45 -3.23
C TYR A 57 -11.50 9.75 -3.82
N LEU A 58 -11.93 8.65 -3.23
CA LEU A 58 -13.08 7.90 -3.74
C LEU A 58 -14.39 8.33 -3.09
N ASP A 59 -14.31 9.20 -2.07
CA ASP A 59 -15.48 9.66 -1.30
C ASP A 59 -16.23 8.47 -0.71
N LEU A 60 -15.47 7.54 -0.14
CA LEU A 60 -16.01 6.38 0.56
C LEU A 60 -15.61 6.46 2.03
N PRO A 61 -16.46 5.99 2.95
CA PRO A 61 -16.15 6.11 4.37
C PRO A 61 -14.97 5.24 4.78
N TYR A 62 -14.21 5.70 5.76
CA TYR A 62 -13.23 4.88 6.42
C TYR A 62 -13.95 4.00 7.43
N SER A 63 -13.61 2.72 7.48
CA SER A 63 -14.23 1.77 8.38
C SER A 63 -13.20 1.12 9.29
N GLU A 64 -13.46 1.12 10.60
CA GLU A 64 -12.59 0.41 11.52
C GLU A 64 -12.82 -1.10 11.41
N GLU A 65 -13.98 -1.50 10.93
CA GLU A 65 -14.30 -2.91 10.76
C GLU A 65 -14.18 -3.30 9.31
N VAL A 66 -13.85 -4.57 9.06
CA VAL A 66 -13.70 -5.07 7.70
C VAL A 66 -14.92 -5.92 7.36
N HIS A 67 -15.66 -5.47 6.35
CA HIS A 67 -16.83 -6.19 5.83
C HIS A 67 -16.48 -6.78 4.47
N PHE A 68 -17.43 -7.51 3.88
CA PHE A 68 -17.17 -8.16 2.59
C PHE A 68 -16.90 -7.15 1.47
N ASP A 69 -17.39 -5.92 1.61
CA ASP A 69 -17.20 -4.88 0.61
C ASP A 69 -16.24 -3.78 1.06
N THR A 70 -15.36 -4.08 1.99
CA THR A 70 -14.35 -3.16 2.47
C THR A 70 -13.03 -3.39 1.72
N LEU A 71 -12.42 -2.32 1.25
CA LEU A 71 -11.08 -2.41 0.66
C LEU A 71 -10.06 -2.32 1.79
N VAL A 72 -9.25 -3.36 1.94
CA VAL A 72 -8.19 -3.40 2.95
C VAL A 72 -6.90 -2.93 2.31
N VAL A 73 -6.30 -1.88 2.86
CA VAL A 73 -5.17 -1.18 2.25
C VAL A 73 -3.92 -1.35 3.10
N ASP A 74 -2.81 -1.67 2.44
CA ASP A 74 -1.49 -1.63 3.05
C ASP A 74 -0.57 -0.83 2.14
N ASP A 75 0.62 -0.45 2.64
CA ASP A 75 1.55 0.30 1.81
C ASP A 75 2.26 -0.61 0.82
N ILE A 76 2.63 -1.80 1.23
CA ILE A 76 3.42 -2.69 0.40
C ILE A 76 3.01 -4.13 0.62
N CYS A 77 3.07 -4.91 -0.46
CA CYS A 77 2.94 -6.36 -0.39
C CYS A 77 4.30 -6.94 -0.78
N ASP A 78 5.11 -7.27 0.23
CA ASP A 78 6.46 -7.78 0.02
C ASP A 78 6.47 -9.30 0.15
N SER A 79 6.45 -9.84 1.37
CA SER A 79 6.33 -11.29 1.54
C SER A 79 4.91 -11.76 1.29
N GLY A 80 3.96 -10.89 1.49
CA GLY A 80 2.54 -11.22 1.37
C GLY A 80 1.92 -11.71 2.65
N GLU A 81 2.73 -11.89 3.70
CA GLU A 81 2.25 -12.52 4.92
C GLU A 81 1.21 -11.66 5.63
N THR A 82 1.42 -10.35 5.67
CA THR A 82 0.47 -9.45 6.31
C THR A 82 -0.89 -9.52 5.63
N LEU A 83 -0.92 -9.41 4.31
CA LEU A 83 -2.19 -9.45 3.58
C LEU A 83 -2.83 -10.81 3.59
N GLU A 84 -2.02 -11.86 3.54
CA GLU A 84 -2.54 -13.22 3.56
C GLU A 84 -3.30 -13.48 4.85
N ASN A 85 -2.87 -12.87 5.95
CA ASN A 85 -3.50 -13.04 7.25
C ASN A 85 -4.52 -11.95 7.56
N ALA A 86 -4.70 -10.98 6.68
CA ALA A 86 -5.64 -9.89 6.91
C ALA A 86 -7.05 -10.34 6.54
N PRO A 87 -8.06 -9.76 7.19
CA PRO A 87 -9.45 -10.07 6.83
C PRO A 87 -9.83 -9.39 5.52
N GLY A 88 -10.99 -9.75 4.99
CA GLY A 88 -11.56 -9.06 3.85
C GLY A 88 -11.35 -9.79 2.54
N LEU A 89 -12.09 -9.35 1.52
CA LEU A 89 -12.04 -9.95 0.20
C LEU A 89 -11.20 -9.13 -0.78
N TYR A 90 -11.10 -7.83 -0.57
CA TYR A 90 -10.41 -6.93 -1.50
C TYR A 90 -9.24 -6.27 -0.80
N HIS A 91 -8.04 -6.40 -1.41
CA HIS A 91 -6.80 -5.90 -0.82
C HIS A 91 -6.07 -5.04 -1.83
N ALA A 92 -5.58 -3.88 -1.39
CA ALA A 92 -4.88 -2.95 -2.26
C ALA A 92 -3.58 -2.50 -1.59
N VAL A 93 -2.54 -2.31 -2.40
CA VAL A 93 -1.26 -1.79 -1.91
C VAL A 93 -0.73 -0.75 -2.88
N LEU A 94 0.14 0.10 -2.38
CA LEU A 94 0.84 1.04 -3.24
C LEU A 94 1.92 0.34 -4.05
N HIS A 95 2.69 -0.53 -3.40
CA HIS A 95 3.78 -1.26 -4.04
C HIS A 95 3.60 -2.76 -3.87
N TYR A 96 3.81 -3.49 -4.94
CA TYR A 96 3.67 -4.94 -4.95
C TYR A 96 4.96 -5.56 -5.47
N LYS A 97 5.54 -6.49 -4.70
CA LYS A 97 6.76 -7.20 -5.09
C LYS A 97 6.39 -8.64 -5.45
N PRO A 98 6.05 -8.89 -6.72
CA PRO A 98 5.55 -10.23 -7.10
C PRO A 98 6.55 -11.35 -6.94
N HIS A 99 7.85 -11.03 -7.00
CA HIS A 99 8.86 -12.09 -6.94
C HIS A 99 9.14 -12.58 -5.51
N THR A 100 8.77 -11.81 -4.49
CA THR A 100 8.97 -12.23 -3.11
C THR A 100 7.67 -12.54 -2.40
N SER A 101 6.54 -12.14 -2.95
CA SER A 101 5.26 -12.27 -2.28
C SER A 101 4.59 -13.60 -2.58
N SER A 102 4.07 -14.24 -1.52
CA SER A 102 3.27 -15.44 -1.66
C SER A 102 1.79 -15.11 -1.85
N PHE A 103 1.43 -13.84 -1.79
CA PHE A 103 0.05 -13.38 -1.85
C PHE A 103 -0.09 -12.40 -3.01
N ILE A 104 -1.21 -12.47 -3.73
CA ILE A 104 -1.48 -11.56 -4.84
C ILE A 104 -2.59 -10.62 -4.39
N PRO A 105 -2.29 -9.32 -4.20
CA PRO A 105 -3.35 -8.36 -3.83
C PRO A 105 -4.35 -8.20 -4.97
N THR A 106 -5.54 -7.74 -4.63
CA THR A 106 -6.58 -7.50 -5.63
C THR A 106 -6.12 -6.45 -6.63
N ILE A 107 -5.46 -5.41 -6.14
CA ILE A 107 -5.02 -4.31 -6.99
C ILE A 107 -3.82 -3.63 -6.37
N TRP A 108 -2.99 -3.02 -7.21
CA TRP A 108 -1.79 -2.32 -6.74
C TRP A 108 -1.53 -1.14 -7.65
N SER A 109 -0.73 -0.18 -7.13
CA SER A 109 -0.36 0.99 -7.93
C SER A 109 0.87 0.70 -8.77
N LYS A 110 1.89 0.07 -8.18
CA LYS A 110 3.15 -0.14 -8.90
C LYS A 110 3.81 -1.45 -8.48
N LYS A 111 4.31 -2.20 -9.47
CA LYS A 111 5.14 -3.37 -9.18
C LYS A 111 6.59 -2.92 -8.96
N MET A 112 7.25 -3.57 -8.03
CA MET A 112 8.63 -3.22 -7.68
C MET A 112 9.52 -4.45 -7.70
N GLY A 113 10.83 -4.22 -7.74
CA GLY A 113 11.84 -5.26 -7.65
C GLY A 113 12.35 -5.39 -6.23
N ASP A 114 13.69 -5.42 -6.11
CA ASP A 114 14.32 -5.71 -4.82
C ASP A 114 14.53 -4.51 -3.92
N GLU A 115 14.21 -3.30 -4.39
CA GLU A 115 14.49 -2.12 -3.61
C GLU A 115 13.80 -2.16 -2.25
N TRP A 116 14.48 -1.68 -1.23
CA TRP A 116 13.90 -1.46 0.07
C TRP A 116 13.25 -0.07 0.07
N ILE A 117 11.93 -0.02 0.21
CA ILE A 117 11.20 1.24 0.09
C ILE A 117 11.07 1.90 1.45
N VAL A 118 11.46 3.19 1.52
CA VAL A 118 11.28 4.00 2.72
C VAL A 118 10.21 5.02 2.40
N TYR A 119 9.10 4.96 3.14
CA TYR A 119 7.97 5.85 2.91
C TYR A 119 8.17 7.16 3.67
N PRO A 120 7.51 8.24 3.22
CA PRO A 120 7.75 9.55 3.83
C PRO A 120 7.25 9.66 5.28
N TRP A 121 6.41 8.74 5.72
CA TRP A 121 5.98 8.72 7.11
C TRP A 121 6.91 7.90 8.00
N GLU A 122 7.94 7.30 7.44
CA GLU A 122 8.90 6.49 8.19
C GLU A 122 10.16 7.29 8.47
N ARG A 123 10.97 6.78 9.39
CA ARG A 123 12.27 7.39 9.64
C ARG A 123 13.23 6.98 8.53
N ASP A 124 14.19 7.85 8.25
CA ASP A 124 15.19 7.57 7.20
C ASP A 124 15.98 6.31 7.49
N ASP A 125 16.15 5.97 8.76
CA ASP A 125 16.92 4.80 9.15
C ASP A 125 16.02 3.60 9.46
N SER A 126 14.82 3.57 8.91
CA SER A 126 13.89 2.49 9.18
C SER A 126 14.48 1.14 8.75
N LYS A 127 14.10 0.10 9.48
CA LYS A 127 14.57 -1.24 9.24
C LYS A 127 13.43 -2.11 8.74
N ALA A 128 13.80 -3.30 8.25
CA ALA A 128 12.84 -4.24 7.72
C ALA A 128 12.04 -4.89 8.85
N ILE A 129 11.07 -4.17 9.38
CA ILE A 129 10.21 -4.69 10.44
C ILE A 129 8.82 -4.88 9.85
N GLN A 130 8.33 -6.11 9.92
CA GLN A 130 6.99 -6.41 9.43
C GLN A 130 5.98 -6.02 10.49
N ASP A 131 4.91 -5.34 10.07
CA ASP A 131 3.91 -4.87 11.01
C ASP A 131 3.25 -6.00 11.78
N TYR A 132 3.09 -7.16 11.15
CA TYR A 132 2.44 -8.26 11.84
C TYR A 132 3.29 -8.85 12.96
N LYS A 133 4.55 -8.44 13.07
CA LYS A 133 5.43 -8.89 14.14
C LYS A 133 5.48 -7.91 15.30
N ILE A 134 4.81 -6.82 15.21
CA ILE A 134 4.74 -5.81 16.25
C ILE A 134 3.50 -6.01 17.14
#